data_9a248ae2c29293ec5e076db803bac76e
#
_entry.id   9a248ae2c29293ec5e076db803bac76e
#
_cell.length_a   1.000
_cell.length_b   1.000
_cell.length_c   1.000
_cell.angle_alpha   90.00
_cell.angle_beta   90.00
_cell.angle_gamma   90.00
#
_symmetry.space_group_name_H-M   'P 1'
#
loop_
_entity.id
_entity.type
_entity.pdbx_description
1 polymer ?
#
loop_
_entity_poly.entity_id
_entity_poly.type
_entity_poly.pdbx_seq_one_letter_code
_entity_poly.pdbx_strand_id
1 'polypeptide(L)'
;FGYGFDKVLTDDCQENTIISPRRYFLDPVKWEIMPEHGYVDYMKLKISGGKFTGVSRPGNDKQKIQESQAMQGSMWCMSRKTWDDVVGELSTELYGPHQQDSHEMVFKLWKKGGKLMVNKNTFHAHKHRSFKRTHNNGSPENPAKCEYSFSQMIKIWGPYYDELRREGKL
;
A
#
# COMPACT_ATOMS: atom_id res chain seq x y z
N PHE A 1 -17.71 0.43 1.99
CA PHE A 1 -17.04 1.43 2.83
C PHE A 1 -17.79 1.61 4.14
N GLY A 2 -17.06 1.93 5.23
CA GLY A 2 -17.68 2.40 6.47
C GLY A 2 -18.41 3.73 6.25
N TYR A 3 -19.49 3.97 6.99
CA TYR A 3 -20.21 5.24 6.93
C TYR A 3 -19.29 6.41 7.30
N GLY A 4 -19.30 7.49 6.52
CA GLY A 4 -18.45 8.67 6.75
C GLY A 4 -16.95 8.41 6.63
N PHE A 5 -16.53 7.39 5.89
CA PHE A 5 -15.12 7.00 5.74
C PHE A 5 -14.24 8.12 5.22
N ASP A 6 -14.75 8.92 4.31
CA ASP A 6 -14.10 10.09 3.73
C ASP A 6 -13.79 11.14 4.80
N LYS A 7 -14.78 11.49 5.62
CA LYS A 7 -14.58 12.41 6.73
C LYS A 7 -13.57 11.88 7.75
N VAL A 8 -13.68 10.61 8.15
CA VAL A 8 -12.74 9.99 9.11
C VAL A 8 -11.30 10.00 8.58
N LEU A 9 -11.12 9.70 7.29
CA LEU A 9 -9.77 9.71 6.71
C LEU A 9 -9.22 11.12 6.54
N THR A 10 -10.04 12.09 6.14
CA THR A 10 -9.58 13.48 5.95
C THR A 10 -9.31 14.19 7.27
N ASP A 11 -10.12 13.97 8.30
CA ASP A 11 -9.90 14.56 9.64
C ASP A 11 -8.59 14.06 10.28
N ASP A 12 -8.24 12.78 10.04
CA ASP A 12 -7.05 12.14 10.63
C ASP A 12 -5.81 12.21 9.72
N CYS A 13 -5.95 12.70 8.48
CA CYS A 13 -4.85 12.81 7.53
C CYS A 13 -4.01 14.07 7.79
N GLN A 14 -2.86 13.88 8.40
CA GLN A 14 -1.92 14.97 8.68
C GLN A 14 -1.01 15.26 7.47
N GLU A 15 -0.30 16.41 7.50
CA GLU A 15 0.74 16.69 6.52
C GLU A 15 1.83 15.62 6.53
N ASN A 16 2.40 15.36 5.38
CA ASN A 16 3.40 14.31 5.15
C ASN A 16 2.91 12.92 5.61
N THR A 17 1.61 12.66 5.46
CA THR A 17 1.02 11.38 5.83
C THR A 17 0.22 10.80 4.66
N ILE A 18 0.38 9.51 4.44
CA ILE A 18 -0.55 8.70 3.67
C ILE A 18 -1.32 7.85 4.67
N ILE A 19 -2.65 7.87 4.63
CA ILE A 19 -3.49 7.14 5.56
C ILE A 19 -4.42 6.19 4.79
N SER A 20 -4.49 4.93 5.23
CA SER A 20 -5.35 3.89 4.66
C SER A 20 -6.36 3.44 5.70
N PRO A 21 -7.59 3.09 5.33
CA PRO A 21 -8.53 2.49 6.26
C PRO A 21 -8.22 1.00 6.47
N ARG A 22 -8.80 0.38 7.50
CA ARG A 22 -8.85 -1.08 7.66
C ARG A 22 -9.44 -1.72 6.40
N ARG A 23 -8.87 -2.84 5.95
CA ARG A 23 -9.41 -3.58 4.81
C ARG A 23 -10.05 -4.88 5.25
N TYR A 24 -11.30 -5.07 4.84
CA TYR A 24 -11.99 -6.35 4.87
C TYR A 24 -12.02 -7.00 3.49
N PHE A 25 -12.36 -8.28 3.46
CA PHE A 25 -12.63 -9.02 2.24
C PHE A 25 -14.12 -8.90 1.89
N LEU A 26 -14.42 -8.72 0.60
CA LEU A 26 -15.78 -8.56 0.09
C LEU A 26 -16.22 -9.79 -0.68
N ASP A 27 -17.37 -10.34 -0.30
CA ASP A 27 -18.10 -11.32 -1.12
C ASP A 27 -18.67 -10.59 -2.36
N PRO A 28 -18.29 -11.01 -3.58
CA PRO A 28 -18.72 -10.31 -4.80
C PRO A 28 -20.16 -10.61 -5.22
N VAL A 29 -20.78 -11.64 -4.65
CA VAL A 29 -22.15 -12.06 -4.97
C VAL A 29 -23.13 -11.41 -4.00
N LYS A 30 -22.84 -11.51 -2.72
CA LYS A 30 -23.70 -10.97 -1.66
C LYS A 30 -23.45 -9.49 -1.36
N TRP A 31 -22.29 -8.97 -1.77
CA TRP A 31 -21.82 -7.61 -1.42
C TRP A 31 -21.70 -7.38 0.10
N GLU A 32 -21.31 -8.43 0.80
CA GLU A 32 -21.12 -8.43 2.25
C GLU A 32 -19.66 -8.61 2.62
N ILE A 33 -19.29 -8.12 3.81
CA ILE A 33 -17.97 -8.41 4.39
C ILE A 33 -17.90 -9.90 4.71
N MET A 34 -16.76 -10.52 4.41
CA MET A 34 -16.44 -11.91 4.72
C MET A 34 -15.62 -11.97 6.03
N PRO A 35 -16.25 -12.02 7.20
CA PRO A 35 -15.55 -11.94 8.49
C PRO A 35 -14.62 -13.13 8.73
N GLU A 36 -14.92 -14.29 8.15
CA GLU A 36 -14.09 -15.50 8.23
C GLU A 36 -12.70 -15.35 7.59
N HIS A 37 -12.53 -14.40 6.68
CA HIS A 37 -11.24 -14.03 6.09
C HIS A 37 -10.46 -13.02 6.93
N GLY A 38 -11.05 -12.52 8.02
CA GLY A 38 -10.45 -11.51 8.87
C GLY A 38 -10.32 -10.13 8.20
N TYR A 39 -9.29 -9.41 8.57
CA TYR A 39 -9.03 -8.05 8.06
C TYR A 39 -7.52 -7.79 7.96
N VAL A 40 -7.18 -6.72 7.26
CA VAL A 40 -5.80 -6.24 7.14
C VAL A 40 -5.71 -4.81 7.68
N ASP A 41 -4.90 -4.66 8.72
CA ASP A 41 -4.52 -3.36 9.28
C ASP A 41 -3.05 -3.08 8.96
N TYR A 42 -2.16 -3.68 9.73
CA TYR A 42 -0.73 -3.48 9.60
C TYR A 42 -0.13 -4.38 8.52
N MET A 43 0.76 -3.81 7.73
CA MET A 43 1.56 -4.57 6.77
C MET A 43 3.05 -4.29 6.98
N LYS A 44 3.82 -5.36 7.16
CA LYS A 44 5.28 -5.29 7.19
C LYS A 44 5.84 -5.36 5.76
N LEU A 45 6.72 -4.41 5.41
CA LEU A 45 7.42 -4.43 4.13
C LEU A 45 8.57 -5.44 4.16
N LYS A 46 8.70 -6.23 3.11
CA LYS A 46 9.84 -7.11 2.88
C LYS A 46 10.13 -7.30 1.40
N ILE A 47 11.33 -7.77 1.10
CA ILE A 47 11.68 -8.31 -0.22
C ILE A 47 11.40 -9.82 -0.19
N SER A 48 10.63 -10.32 -1.14
CA SER A 48 10.31 -11.74 -1.29
C SER A 48 10.06 -12.06 -2.75
N GLY A 49 10.68 -13.12 -3.27
CA GLY A 49 10.55 -13.50 -4.68
C GLY A 49 10.97 -12.40 -5.64
N GLY A 50 12.07 -11.69 -5.33
CA GLY A 50 12.60 -10.62 -6.20
C GLY A 50 11.77 -9.33 -6.25
N LYS A 51 10.84 -9.11 -5.33
CA LYS A 51 9.96 -7.93 -5.30
C LYS A 51 9.72 -7.41 -3.89
N PHE A 52 9.37 -6.12 -3.78
CA PHE A 52 8.79 -5.58 -2.55
C PHE A 52 7.40 -6.17 -2.34
N THR A 53 7.11 -6.54 -1.11
CA THR A 53 5.85 -7.19 -0.74
C THR A 53 5.42 -6.74 0.65
N GLY A 54 4.17 -6.31 0.78
CA GLY A 54 3.52 -6.09 2.06
C GLY A 54 2.99 -7.42 2.62
N VAL A 55 3.40 -7.75 3.82
CA VAL A 55 2.91 -8.95 4.52
C VAL A 55 2.08 -8.53 5.70
N SER A 56 0.81 -8.93 5.70
CA SER A 56 -0.11 -8.66 6.81
C SER A 56 0.43 -9.24 8.12
N ARG A 57 0.28 -8.47 9.18
CA ARG A 57 0.60 -8.85 10.57
C ARG A 57 -0.58 -8.42 11.45
N PRO A 58 -0.77 -9.08 12.60
CA PRO A 58 -1.70 -8.58 13.60
C PRO A 58 -1.37 -7.13 13.95
N GLY A 59 -2.37 -6.27 13.90
CA GLY A 59 -2.25 -4.88 14.35
C GLY A 59 -2.29 -4.79 15.88
N ASN A 60 -2.00 -3.62 16.41
CA ASN A 60 -2.23 -3.32 17.81
C ASN A 60 -3.68 -2.83 17.99
N ASP A 61 -4.57 -3.66 18.49
CA ASP A 61 -6.00 -3.34 18.63
C ASP A 61 -6.29 -2.18 19.59
N LYS A 62 -5.35 -1.85 20.47
CA LYS A 62 -5.46 -0.69 21.37
C LYS A 62 -5.21 0.63 20.64
N GLN A 63 -4.54 0.61 19.51
CA GLN A 63 -4.26 1.81 18.71
C GLN A 63 -5.30 1.94 17.62
N LYS A 64 -6.05 3.04 17.61
CA LYS A 64 -7.02 3.36 16.56
C LYS A 64 -6.36 3.77 15.24
N ILE A 65 -5.23 4.46 15.33
CA ILE A 65 -4.39 4.82 14.19
C ILE A 65 -3.00 4.25 14.45
N GLN A 66 -2.45 3.53 13.49
CA GLN A 66 -1.20 2.78 13.62
C GLN A 66 -0.31 3.03 12.41
N GLU A 67 1.00 3.21 12.63
CA GLU A 67 1.98 3.25 11.55
C GLU A 67 2.11 1.89 10.86
N SER A 68 2.27 1.88 9.53
CA SER A 68 2.42 0.68 8.71
C SER A 68 3.65 0.81 7.81
N GLN A 69 4.20 -0.31 7.36
CA GLN A 69 5.39 -0.32 6.50
C GLN A 69 5.07 -0.58 5.02
N ALA A 70 3.88 -1.04 4.72
CA ALA A 70 3.45 -1.22 3.33
C ALA A 70 2.01 -0.77 3.17
N MET A 71 1.73 -0.17 2.04
CA MET A 71 0.42 0.36 1.71
C MET A 71 -0.42 -0.66 0.96
N GLN A 72 -1.70 -0.66 1.25
CA GLN A 72 -2.68 -1.34 0.43
C GLN A 72 -3.07 -0.44 -0.73
N GLY A 73 -2.79 -0.87 -1.96
CA GLY A 73 -3.09 -0.08 -3.15
C GLY A 73 -4.59 0.12 -3.45
N SER A 74 -5.47 -0.53 -2.68
CA SER A 74 -6.92 -0.49 -2.93
C SER A 74 -7.63 0.73 -2.39
N MET A 75 -7.08 1.38 -1.37
CA MET A 75 -7.60 2.63 -0.82
C MET A 75 -6.58 3.34 0.07
N TRP A 76 -6.43 4.62 -0.15
CA TRP A 76 -5.60 5.53 0.64
C TRP A 76 -6.08 6.98 0.48
N CYS A 77 -5.66 7.82 1.40
CA CYS A 77 -5.91 9.26 1.39
C CYS A 77 -4.61 9.98 1.75
N MET A 78 -4.38 11.12 1.14
CA MET A 78 -3.35 12.09 1.51
C MET A 78 -3.80 13.50 1.11
N SER A 79 -3.21 14.52 1.73
CA SER A 79 -3.46 15.88 1.32
C SER A 79 -2.90 16.16 -0.09
N ARG A 80 -3.50 17.10 -0.81
CA ARG A 80 -2.96 17.58 -2.09
C ARG A 80 -1.53 18.08 -1.94
N LYS A 81 -1.24 18.76 -0.85
CA LYS A 81 0.11 19.23 -0.52
C LYS A 81 1.10 18.08 -0.36
N THR A 82 0.72 16.99 0.34
CA THR A 82 1.58 15.79 0.44
C THR A 82 1.84 15.17 -0.92
N TRP A 83 0.83 15.13 -1.80
CA TRP A 83 1.03 14.66 -3.16
C TRP A 83 2.05 15.53 -3.91
N ASP A 84 1.85 16.85 -3.95
CA ASP A 84 2.66 17.76 -4.76
C ASP A 84 4.11 17.87 -4.24
N ASP A 85 4.31 17.96 -2.93
CA ASP A 85 5.61 18.24 -2.33
C ASP A 85 6.45 16.98 -2.05
N VAL A 86 5.80 15.82 -1.92
CA VAL A 86 6.44 14.59 -1.42
C VAL A 86 6.38 13.46 -2.44
N VAL A 87 5.20 13.10 -2.90
CA VAL A 87 4.99 11.94 -3.81
C VAL A 87 5.30 12.33 -5.24
N GLY A 88 4.66 13.38 -5.76
CA GLY A 88 4.81 13.86 -7.13
C GLY A 88 4.46 12.80 -8.17
N GLU A 89 5.02 12.93 -9.36
CA GLU A 89 4.85 11.95 -10.41
C GLU A 89 5.45 10.59 -10.05
N LEU A 90 4.72 9.54 -10.41
CA LEU A 90 5.20 8.16 -10.27
C LEU A 90 6.12 7.80 -11.43
N SER A 91 7.22 7.12 -11.10
CA SER A 91 8.30 6.82 -12.05
C SER A 91 7.99 5.60 -12.94
N THR A 92 6.82 5.59 -13.58
CA THR A 92 6.38 4.44 -14.41
C THR A 92 7.33 4.11 -15.54
N GLU A 93 8.03 5.11 -16.08
CA GLU A 93 9.03 4.92 -17.13
C GLU A 93 10.29 4.17 -16.64
N LEU A 94 10.64 4.32 -15.37
CA LEU A 94 11.84 3.70 -14.81
C LEU A 94 11.69 2.21 -14.54
N TYR A 95 10.50 1.76 -14.13
CA TYR A 95 10.27 0.35 -13.82
C TYR A 95 9.05 -0.25 -14.52
N GLY A 96 8.50 0.46 -15.51
CA GLY A 96 7.40 -0.05 -16.31
C GLY A 96 6.05 -0.08 -15.57
N PRO A 97 5.01 -0.61 -16.20
CA PRO A 97 3.62 -0.35 -15.83
C PRO A 97 3.09 -1.26 -14.72
N HIS A 98 3.90 -2.01 -13.98
CA HIS A 98 3.37 -3.04 -13.09
C HIS A 98 3.46 -2.68 -11.61
N GLN A 99 2.31 -2.36 -11.00
CA GLN A 99 1.99 -2.48 -9.56
C GLN A 99 3.09 -2.11 -8.54
N GLN A 100 3.92 -1.13 -8.83
CA GLN A 100 4.95 -0.64 -7.89
C GLN A 100 4.61 0.73 -7.30
N ASP A 101 3.52 1.34 -7.75
CA ASP A 101 3.04 2.65 -7.35
C ASP A 101 2.95 2.81 -5.82
N SER A 102 2.30 1.87 -5.16
CA SER A 102 2.13 1.93 -3.71
C SER A 102 3.45 1.85 -2.94
N HIS A 103 4.42 1.08 -3.42
CA HIS A 103 5.74 1.01 -2.79
C HIS A 103 6.56 2.28 -3.05
N GLU A 104 6.52 2.81 -4.28
CA GLU A 104 7.20 4.06 -4.61
C GLU A 104 6.68 5.22 -3.76
N MET A 105 5.35 5.35 -3.64
CA MET A 105 4.73 6.38 -2.80
C MET A 105 5.23 6.31 -1.36
N VAL A 106 5.31 5.11 -0.79
CA VAL A 106 5.80 4.90 0.58
C VAL A 106 7.27 5.26 0.72
N PHE A 107 8.14 4.85 -0.22
CA PHE A 107 9.56 5.21 -0.16
C PHE A 107 9.81 6.71 -0.34
N LYS A 108 9.09 7.38 -1.23
CA LYS A 108 9.15 8.84 -1.38
C LYS A 108 8.71 9.54 -0.11
N LEU A 109 7.61 9.07 0.50
CA LEU A 109 7.10 9.58 1.76
C LEU A 109 8.15 9.48 2.88
N TRP A 110 8.74 8.31 3.08
CA TRP A 110 9.76 8.10 4.10
C TRP A 110 11.03 8.93 3.90
N LYS A 111 11.49 9.09 2.66
CA LYS A 111 12.63 9.97 2.35
C LYS A 111 12.41 11.42 2.77
N LYS A 112 11.17 11.84 2.89
CA LYS A 112 10.77 13.19 3.35
C LYS A 112 10.35 13.21 4.83
N GLY A 113 10.62 12.13 5.58
CA GLY A 113 10.25 12.02 6.99
C GLY A 113 8.76 11.84 7.26
N GLY A 114 7.99 11.51 6.23
CA GLY A 114 6.54 11.28 6.35
C GLY A 114 6.21 9.87 6.86
N LYS A 115 4.93 9.62 7.09
CA LYS A 115 4.42 8.38 7.70
C LYS A 115 3.30 7.76 6.91
N LEU A 116 3.35 6.44 6.80
CA LEU A 116 2.23 5.64 6.33
C LEU A 116 1.41 5.15 7.53
N MET A 117 0.13 5.48 7.56
CA MET A 117 -0.77 5.19 8.67
C MET A 117 -1.93 4.30 8.24
N VAL A 118 -2.45 3.52 9.18
CA VAL A 118 -3.71 2.79 9.04
C VAL A 118 -4.69 3.31 10.07
N ASN A 119 -5.87 3.78 9.64
CA ASN A 119 -6.96 4.22 10.49
C ASN A 119 -8.00 3.11 10.62
N LYS A 120 -8.15 2.58 11.82
CA LYS A 120 -9.07 1.48 12.14
C LYS A 120 -10.46 1.95 12.58
N ASN A 121 -10.67 3.28 12.68
CA ASN A 121 -11.99 3.85 12.95
C ASN A 121 -12.92 3.77 11.74
N THR A 122 -12.35 3.48 10.56
CA THR A 122 -13.10 3.27 9.33
C THR A 122 -12.52 2.11 8.53
N PHE A 123 -13.26 1.66 7.52
CA PHE A 123 -12.86 0.52 6.72
C PHE A 123 -13.31 0.65 5.26
N HIS A 124 -12.68 -0.16 4.42
CA HIS A 124 -13.19 -0.52 3.11
C HIS A 124 -13.22 -2.04 2.97
N ALA A 125 -14.13 -2.55 2.16
CA ALA A 125 -14.14 -3.94 1.77
C ALA A 125 -13.70 -4.07 0.31
N HIS A 126 -12.75 -4.97 0.06
CA HIS A 126 -12.14 -5.14 -1.25
C HIS A 126 -12.30 -6.57 -1.75
N LYS A 127 -12.83 -6.70 -2.96
CA LYS A 127 -12.89 -7.98 -3.64
C LYS A 127 -11.54 -8.33 -4.23
N HIS A 128 -10.95 -9.45 -3.83
CA HIS A 128 -9.84 -10.04 -4.56
C HIS A 128 -10.37 -10.72 -5.83
N ARG A 129 -9.72 -10.46 -6.94
CA ARG A 129 -10.12 -11.07 -8.22
C ARG A 129 -9.95 -12.57 -8.19
N SER A 130 -10.94 -13.27 -8.71
CA SER A 130 -10.91 -14.71 -8.96
C SER A 130 -10.55 -15.06 -10.41
N PHE A 131 -10.33 -14.06 -11.28
CA PHE A 131 -10.01 -14.24 -12.70
C PHE A 131 -8.65 -13.61 -13.05
N LYS A 132 -8.00 -14.16 -14.07
CA LYS A 132 -6.76 -13.63 -14.63
C LYS A 132 -7.00 -12.31 -15.35
N ARG A 133 -6.01 -11.41 -15.34
CA ARG A 133 -6.05 -10.20 -16.17
C ARG A 133 -5.72 -10.57 -17.60
N THR A 134 -6.61 -10.22 -18.54
CA THR A 134 -6.41 -10.48 -19.97
C THR A 134 -5.60 -9.39 -20.70
N HIS A 135 -5.28 -8.27 -20.03
CA HIS A 135 -4.58 -7.13 -20.65
C HIS A 135 -3.25 -6.83 -19.97
N ASN A 136 -2.43 -6.77 -20.66
CA ASN A 136 -1.07 -6.90 -21.10
C ASN A 136 0.02 -6.02 -20.45
N ASN A 137 -0.26 -5.06 -19.66
CA ASN A 137 0.78 -4.18 -19.12
C ASN A 137 1.11 -4.57 -17.67
N GLY A 138 1.99 -5.57 -17.51
CA GLY A 138 2.47 -5.98 -16.20
C GLY A 138 1.45 -6.77 -15.38
N SER A 139 0.62 -7.57 -16.02
CA SER A 139 -0.24 -8.54 -15.34
C SER A 139 0.53 -9.83 -15.05
N PRO A 140 0.07 -10.67 -14.13
CA PRO A 140 0.63 -12.00 -13.91
C PRO A 140 0.67 -12.87 -15.18
N GLU A 141 -0.12 -12.52 -16.21
CA GLU A 141 -0.14 -13.18 -17.53
C GLU A 141 1.01 -12.73 -18.44
N ASN A 142 1.79 -11.72 -18.02
CA ASN A 142 3.04 -11.35 -18.69
C ASN A 142 4.19 -11.31 -17.68
N PRO A 143 4.70 -12.48 -17.29
CA PRO A 143 5.71 -12.61 -16.23
C PRO A 143 6.97 -11.79 -16.50
N ALA A 144 7.45 -11.78 -17.74
CA ALA A 144 8.68 -11.06 -18.09
C ALA A 144 8.56 -9.54 -17.83
N LYS A 145 7.41 -8.93 -18.10
CA LYS A 145 7.18 -7.51 -17.77
C LYS A 145 7.07 -7.26 -16.28
N CYS A 146 6.46 -8.20 -15.54
CA CYS A 146 6.40 -8.13 -14.08
C CYS A 146 7.79 -8.23 -13.47
N GLU A 147 8.59 -9.18 -13.89
CA GLU A 147 9.96 -9.41 -13.42
C GLU A 147 10.83 -8.19 -13.70
N TYR A 148 10.71 -7.60 -14.88
CA TYR A 148 11.39 -6.36 -15.21
C TYR A 148 11.01 -5.24 -14.22
N SER A 149 9.73 -4.98 -14.04
CA SER A 149 9.25 -3.94 -13.12
C SER A 149 9.74 -4.16 -11.68
N PHE A 150 9.69 -5.40 -11.21
CA PHE A 150 10.17 -5.75 -9.86
C PHE A 150 11.68 -5.57 -9.72
N SER A 151 12.45 -6.00 -10.70
CA SER A 151 13.91 -5.87 -10.69
C SER A 151 14.34 -4.40 -10.70
N GLN A 152 13.69 -3.56 -11.52
CA GLN A 152 13.96 -2.12 -11.54
C GLN A 152 13.58 -1.45 -10.21
N MET A 153 12.45 -1.81 -9.62
CA MET A 153 12.04 -1.29 -8.32
C MET A 153 13.05 -1.65 -7.23
N ILE A 154 13.54 -2.89 -7.19
CA ILE A 154 14.60 -3.33 -6.27
C ILE A 154 15.91 -2.57 -6.55
N LYS A 155 16.29 -2.39 -7.80
CA LYS A 155 17.50 -1.65 -8.18
C LYS A 155 17.46 -0.20 -7.68
N ILE A 156 16.30 0.46 -7.80
CA ILE A 156 16.13 1.87 -7.44
C ILE A 156 16.01 2.05 -5.92
N TRP A 157 15.17 1.25 -5.27
CA TRP A 157 14.78 1.44 -3.86
C TRP A 157 15.41 0.45 -2.89
N GLY A 158 16.04 -0.63 -3.39
CA GLY A 158 16.70 -1.62 -2.54
C GLY A 158 17.79 -1.04 -1.63
N PRO A 159 18.70 -0.17 -2.13
CA PRO A 159 19.71 0.46 -1.28
C PRO A 159 19.12 1.25 -0.11
N TYR A 160 18.03 1.99 -0.35
CA TYR A 160 17.34 2.73 0.70
C TYR A 160 16.58 1.82 1.67
N TYR A 161 15.96 0.75 1.16
CA TYR A 161 15.34 -0.27 2.01
C TYR A 161 16.36 -0.92 2.96
N ASP A 162 17.56 -1.25 2.47
CA ASP A 162 18.63 -1.84 3.28
C ASP A 162 19.18 -0.86 4.32
N GLU A 163 19.24 0.43 3.99
CA GLU A 163 19.56 1.50 4.94
C GLU A 163 18.55 1.53 6.08
N LEU A 164 17.25 1.59 5.79
CA LEU A 164 16.19 1.59 6.79
C LEU A 164 16.23 0.34 7.69
N ARG A 165 16.55 -0.81 7.14
CA ARG A 165 16.72 -2.04 7.93
C ARG A 165 17.92 -1.97 8.86
N ARG A 166 19.05 -1.44 8.41
CA ARG A 166 20.24 -1.28 9.26
C ARG A 166 20.01 -0.30 10.40
N GLU A 167 19.17 0.69 10.19
CA GLU A 167 18.77 1.67 11.20
C GLU A 167 17.66 1.17 12.15
N GLY A 168 17.15 -0.04 11.93
CA GLY A 168 16.07 -0.61 12.74
C GLY A 168 14.69 0.05 12.52
N LYS A 169 14.49 0.71 11.39
CA LYS A 169 13.23 1.36 11.01
C LYS A 169 12.24 0.41 10.32
N LEU A 170 12.70 -0.77 9.88
CA LEU A 170 11.91 -1.82 9.24
C LEU A 170 12.04 -3.18 9.93
#